data_2b0440cc966c59d0d5c57e947eb55e32
#
_entry.id   2b0440cc966c59d0d5c57e947eb55e32
#
_cell.length_a   1.000
_cell.length_b   1.000
_cell.length_c   1.000
_cell.angle_alpha   90.00
_cell.angle_beta   90.00
_cell.angle_gamma   90.00
#
_symmetry.space_group_name_H-M   'P 1'
#
loop_
_entity.id
_entity.type
_entity.pdbx_description
1 polymer ?
#
loop_
_entity_poly.entity_id
_entity_poly.type
_entity_poly.pdbx_seq_one_letter_code
_entity_poly.pdbx_strand_id
1 'polypeptide(L)'
;LTKEGRKLAVGLALVALLAGGCGASTEGAGGPHPDYAKALAGSPPPLSALHRQANRLLEGGAEAYESRIASLRGYPIVVNVWASWCGPCRFEFPTLQKLSAAYGKRVAFLGVDKQDSEAHARAFLGSDPVPYPSYSDPNQDIGRAIGATGGVPDTAFYDRAGKLVYLKMGPYAKPAELRADVRRYALGEEERSE
;
A
#
# COMPACT_ATOMS: atom_id res chain seq x y z
N LEU A 1 21.23 -2.80 -88.26
CA LEU A 1 21.92 -2.30 -87.12
C LEU A 1 21.11 -2.63 -85.90
N THR A 2 21.52 -3.71 -85.26
CA THR A 2 20.96 -4.35 -84.10
C THR A 2 21.36 -3.62 -82.80
N LYS A 3 20.45 -3.53 -81.82
CA LYS A 3 20.81 -3.20 -80.45
C LYS A 3 19.97 -4.07 -79.53
N GLU A 4 20.64 -4.99 -78.91
CA GLU A 4 20.11 -5.89 -77.87
C GLU A 4 19.68 -5.12 -76.65
N GLY A 5 18.49 -5.41 -76.14
CA GLY A 5 17.96 -4.94 -74.85
C GLY A 5 18.16 -5.98 -73.73
N ARG A 6 19.05 -5.67 -72.85
CA ARG A 6 19.31 -6.46 -71.63
C ARG A 6 18.17 -6.30 -70.61
N LYS A 7 17.46 -7.38 -70.33
CA LYS A 7 16.45 -7.43 -69.28
C LYS A 7 17.15 -7.54 -67.92
N LEU A 8 17.02 -6.50 -67.09
CA LEU A 8 17.37 -6.58 -65.66
C LEU A 8 16.18 -7.15 -64.88
N ALA A 9 16.40 -8.29 -64.25
CA ALA A 9 15.49 -8.86 -63.29
C ALA A 9 15.73 -8.13 -61.93
N VAL A 10 14.73 -7.38 -61.47
CA VAL A 10 14.73 -6.79 -60.12
C VAL A 10 14.13 -7.83 -59.18
N GLY A 11 14.97 -8.43 -58.36
CA GLY A 11 14.54 -9.29 -57.28
C GLY A 11 13.96 -8.48 -56.12
N LEU A 12 12.70 -8.69 -55.85
CA LEU A 12 11.97 -8.09 -54.72
C LEU A 12 12.31 -8.89 -53.44
N ALA A 13 13.23 -8.38 -52.63
CA ALA A 13 13.51 -8.97 -51.30
C ALA A 13 12.44 -8.52 -50.32
N LEU A 14 11.60 -9.45 -49.90
CA LEU A 14 10.59 -9.26 -48.88
C LEU A 14 11.28 -9.27 -47.50
N VAL A 15 11.50 -8.07 -46.91
CA VAL A 15 12.00 -7.94 -45.53
C VAL A 15 10.80 -8.07 -44.61
N ALA A 16 10.67 -9.22 -43.94
CA ALA A 16 9.72 -9.40 -42.82
C ALA A 16 10.24 -8.69 -41.58
N LEU A 17 9.65 -7.54 -41.25
CA LEU A 17 9.84 -6.90 -39.95
C LEU A 17 9.10 -7.71 -38.88
N LEU A 18 9.84 -8.46 -38.07
CA LEU A 18 9.36 -8.98 -36.81
C LEU A 18 9.29 -7.83 -35.82
N ALA A 19 8.10 -7.27 -35.63
CA ALA A 19 7.82 -6.36 -34.55
C ALA A 19 7.83 -7.13 -33.23
N GLY A 20 9.02 -7.26 -32.62
CA GLY A 20 9.17 -7.69 -31.24
C GLY A 20 8.61 -6.61 -30.32
N GLY A 21 7.37 -6.80 -29.84
CA GLY A 21 6.77 -5.96 -28.79
C GLY A 21 7.52 -6.20 -27.48
N CYS A 22 8.53 -5.36 -27.18
CA CYS A 22 9.03 -5.21 -25.81
C CYS A 22 7.94 -4.55 -24.99
N GLY A 23 7.18 -5.34 -24.24
CA GLY A 23 6.37 -4.82 -23.15
C GLY A 23 7.32 -4.20 -22.12
N ALA A 24 7.51 -2.90 -22.18
CA ALA A 24 8.17 -2.15 -21.12
C ALA A 24 7.25 -2.17 -19.89
N SER A 25 7.51 -3.10 -18.97
CA SER A 25 7.04 -2.97 -17.60
C SER A 25 7.69 -1.71 -17.05
N THR A 26 6.90 -0.65 -16.85
CA THR A 26 7.32 0.49 -16.05
C THR A 26 7.50 0.01 -14.62
N GLU A 27 8.70 -0.46 -14.29
CA GLU A 27 9.13 -0.63 -12.92
C GLU A 27 9.18 0.78 -12.30
N GLY A 28 8.18 1.09 -11.47
CA GLY A 28 8.20 2.27 -10.63
C GLY A 28 9.47 2.25 -9.77
N ALA A 29 10.06 3.42 -9.53
CA ALA A 29 11.32 3.63 -8.81
C ALA A 29 11.24 3.32 -7.30
N GLY A 30 10.30 2.47 -6.85
CA GLY A 30 10.20 1.95 -5.49
C GLY A 30 11.08 0.71 -5.34
N GLY A 31 11.69 0.52 -4.15
CA GLY A 31 12.43 -0.69 -3.81
C GLY A 31 11.54 -1.95 -3.92
N PRO A 32 12.15 -3.17 -3.86
CA PRO A 32 11.41 -4.40 -4.02
C PRO A 32 10.35 -4.56 -2.91
N HIS A 33 9.08 -4.49 -3.27
CA HIS A 33 7.95 -4.77 -2.38
C HIS A 33 7.42 -6.21 -2.60
N PRO A 34 6.66 -6.77 -1.63
CA PRO A 34 6.08 -8.09 -1.76
C PRO A 34 5.13 -8.21 -2.98
N ASP A 35 5.04 -9.41 -3.55
CA ASP A 35 3.96 -9.75 -4.50
C ASP A 35 2.62 -9.83 -3.75
N TYR A 36 1.92 -8.72 -3.67
CA TYR A 36 0.65 -8.60 -2.96
C TYR A 36 -0.45 -9.46 -3.57
N ALA A 37 -0.47 -9.62 -4.90
CA ALA A 37 -1.47 -10.43 -5.58
C ALA A 37 -1.37 -11.89 -5.11
N LYS A 38 -0.16 -12.43 -5.06
CA LYS A 38 0.11 -13.78 -4.55
C LYS A 38 -0.12 -13.88 -3.04
N ALA A 39 0.41 -12.94 -2.26
CA ALA A 39 0.34 -12.98 -0.80
C ALA A 39 -1.09 -12.93 -0.27
N LEU A 40 -1.96 -12.14 -0.91
CA LEU A 40 -3.33 -11.85 -0.46
C LEU A 40 -4.40 -12.64 -1.22
N ALA A 41 -4.00 -13.53 -2.14
CA ALA A 41 -4.93 -14.42 -2.85
C ALA A 41 -5.75 -15.25 -1.86
N GLY A 42 -7.08 -15.33 -2.08
CA GLY A 42 -8.01 -16.04 -1.20
C GLY A 42 -8.30 -15.34 0.13
N SER A 43 -8.06 -14.04 0.25
CA SER A 43 -8.52 -13.24 1.40
C SER A 43 -10.04 -13.31 1.54
N PRO A 44 -10.59 -13.31 2.78
CA PRO A 44 -12.01 -13.21 3.04
C PRO A 44 -12.64 -11.98 2.36
N PRO A 45 -13.96 -12.03 1.97
CA PRO A 45 -14.59 -10.97 1.19
C PRO A 45 -14.40 -9.54 1.71
N PRO A 46 -14.51 -9.22 3.02
CA PRO A 46 -14.26 -7.86 3.51
C PRO A 46 -12.82 -7.39 3.29
N LEU A 47 -11.84 -8.26 3.55
CA LEU A 47 -10.42 -7.95 3.36
C LEU A 47 -10.06 -7.91 1.87
N SER A 48 -10.62 -8.81 1.06
CA SER A 48 -10.46 -8.77 -0.39
C SER A 48 -11.01 -7.48 -0.99
N ALA A 49 -12.15 -6.97 -0.49
CA ALA A 49 -12.71 -5.68 -0.90
C ALA A 49 -11.79 -4.52 -0.53
N LEU A 50 -11.12 -4.59 0.62
CA LEU A 50 -10.14 -3.62 1.05
C LEU A 50 -8.89 -3.64 0.12
N HIS A 51 -8.37 -4.84 -0.18
CA HIS A 51 -7.20 -5.01 -1.05
C HIS A 51 -7.45 -4.52 -2.48
N ARG A 52 -8.69 -4.58 -3.00
CA ARG A 52 -9.04 -3.97 -4.30
C ARG A 52 -8.92 -2.44 -4.31
N GLN A 53 -8.81 -1.81 -3.15
CA GLN A 53 -8.55 -0.38 -3.00
C GLN A 53 -7.08 -0.10 -2.66
N ALA A 54 -6.19 -1.08 -2.88
CA ALA A 54 -4.76 -0.95 -2.63
C ALA A 54 -4.22 0.37 -3.19
N ASN A 55 -3.36 1.00 -2.40
CA ASN A 55 -2.63 2.19 -2.81
C ASN A 55 -3.51 3.42 -3.16
N ARG A 56 -4.81 3.39 -2.87
CA ARG A 56 -5.70 4.54 -3.12
C ARG A 56 -5.67 5.53 -1.96
N LEU A 57 -5.68 6.80 -2.28
CA LEU A 57 -5.97 7.88 -1.35
C LEU A 57 -7.47 8.18 -1.41
N LEU A 58 -8.17 7.95 -0.31
CA LEU A 58 -9.62 8.08 -0.16
C LEU A 58 -9.95 9.39 0.55
N GLU A 59 -11.07 9.98 0.15
CA GLU A 59 -11.64 11.17 0.76
C GLU A 59 -12.79 10.80 1.74
N GLY A 60 -13.36 11.82 2.40
CA GLY A 60 -14.57 11.67 3.22
C GLY A 60 -14.34 11.86 4.72
N GLY A 61 -13.11 12.19 5.13
CA GLY A 61 -12.79 12.59 6.50
C GLY A 61 -13.12 11.54 7.58
N ALA A 62 -13.38 12.01 8.79
CA ALA A 62 -13.61 11.15 9.95
C ALA A 62 -14.83 10.24 9.78
N GLU A 63 -15.92 10.72 9.20
CA GLU A 63 -17.14 9.92 9.00
C GLU A 63 -16.92 8.71 8.10
N ALA A 64 -16.25 8.91 6.95
CA ALA A 64 -15.92 7.81 6.05
C ALA A 64 -14.94 6.82 6.67
N TYR A 65 -13.98 7.33 7.44
CA TYR A 65 -13.04 6.49 8.19
C TYR A 65 -13.76 5.64 9.25
N GLU A 66 -14.61 6.23 10.09
CA GLU A 66 -15.38 5.51 11.12
C GLU A 66 -16.30 4.46 10.50
N SER A 67 -16.99 4.81 9.40
CA SER A 67 -17.80 3.84 8.62
C SER A 67 -16.95 2.67 8.13
N ARG A 68 -15.70 2.93 7.72
CA ARG A 68 -14.77 1.87 7.32
C ARG A 68 -14.40 0.97 8.50
N ILE A 69 -14.04 1.54 9.65
CA ILE A 69 -13.75 0.76 10.85
C ILE A 69 -14.95 -0.14 11.20
N ALA A 70 -16.18 0.41 11.16
CA ALA A 70 -17.40 -0.34 11.42
C ALA A 70 -17.63 -1.49 10.40
N SER A 71 -17.33 -1.28 9.12
CA SER A 71 -17.48 -2.27 8.05
C SER A 71 -16.47 -3.43 8.13
N LEU A 72 -15.38 -3.26 8.88
CA LEU A 72 -14.33 -4.25 9.06
C LEU A 72 -14.48 -5.05 10.36
N ARG A 73 -15.57 -4.87 11.11
CA ARG A 73 -15.84 -5.67 12.32
C ARG A 73 -15.73 -7.17 12.01
N GLY A 74 -15.15 -7.91 12.96
CA GLY A 74 -14.76 -9.30 12.78
C GLY A 74 -13.28 -9.48 12.48
N TYR A 75 -12.61 -8.42 12.04
CA TYR A 75 -11.16 -8.39 11.79
C TYR A 75 -10.50 -7.34 12.68
N PRO A 76 -9.33 -7.64 13.26
CA PRO A 76 -8.52 -6.60 13.88
C PRO A 76 -7.98 -5.66 12.81
N ILE A 77 -7.72 -4.40 13.18
CA ILE A 77 -7.30 -3.37 12.22
C ILE A 77 -6.03 -2.71 12.71
N VAL A 78 -5.08 -2.51 11.80
CA VAL A 78 -3.86 -1.72 12.00
C VAL A 78 -3.95 -0.49 11.12
N VAL A 79 -3.84 0.69 11.72
CA VAL A 79 -3.90 1.97 11.01
C VAL A 79 -2.59 2.70 11.18
N ASN A 80 -1.89 2.94 10.08
CA ASN A 80 -0.68 3.77 10.05
C ASN A 80 -1.04 5.21 9.72
N VAL A 81 -0.73 6.14 10.63
CA VAL A 81 -0.87 7.58 10.42
C VAL A 81 0.47 8.11 9.92
N TRP A 82 0.49 8.65 8.72
CA TRP A 82 1.71 8.98 8.00
C TRP A 82 1.59 10.29 7.21
N ALA A 83 2.69 10.76 6.64
CA ALA A 83 2.72 11.80 5.62
C ALA A 83 3.92 11.59 4.68
N SER A 84 3.82 12.05 3.44
CA SER A 84 4.89 11.89 2.45
C SER A 84 6.19 12.62 2.81
N TRP A 85 6.09 13.73 3.51
CA TRP A 85 7.23 14.53 3.98
C TRP A 85 7.90 13.97 5.24
N CYS A 86 7.31 12.95 5.88
CA CYS A 86 7.77 12.38 7.15
C CYS A 86 8.89 11.35 6.92
N GLY A 87 10.13 11.69 7.25
CA GLY A 87 11.27 10.78 7.13
C GLY A 87 11.12 9.47 7.92
N PRO A 88 10.77 9.51 9.23
CA PRO A 88 10.51 8.29 10.01
C PRO A 88 9.39 7.43 9.44
N CYS A 89 8.32 8.02 8.87
CA CYS A 89 7.25 7.27 8.21
C CYS A 89 7.80 6.43 7.04
N ARG A 90 8.66 7.03 6.21
CA ARG A 90 9.32 6.34 5.09
C ARG A 90 10.16 5.16 5.55
N PHE A 91 10.80 5.27 6.71
CA PHE A 91 11.57 4.18 7.30
C PHE A 91 10.69 2.99 7.70
N GLU A 92 9.45 3.23 8.15
CA GLU A 92 8.52 2.18 8.57
C GLU A 92 7.78 1.48 7.40
N PHE A 93 7.61 2.18 6.27
CA PHE A 93 6.84 1.66 5.13
C PHE A 93 7.27 0.27 4.65
N PRO A 94 8.57 -0.05 4.47
CA PRO A 94 8.99 -1.40 4.10
C PRO A 94 8.56 -2.49 5.09
N THR A 95 8.45 -2.14 6.37
CA THR A 95 7.95 -3.07 7.40
C THR A 95 6.44 -3.24 7.28
N LEU A 96 5.70 -2.15 7.11
CA LEU A 96 4.24 -2.18 6.88
C LEU A 96 3.89 -2.96 5.61
N GLN A 97 4.65 -2.81 4.54
CA GLN A 97 4.53 -3.59 3.29
C GLN A 97 4.66 -5.10 3.56
N LYS A 98 5.69 -5.51 4.30
CA LYS A 98 5.91 -6.92 4.64
C LYS A 98 4.83 -7.47 5.58
N LEU A 99 4.44 -6.70 6.60
CA LEU A 99 3.43 -7.13 7.57
C LEU A 99 2.03 -7.20 6.94
N SER A 100 1.66 -6.24 6.10
CA SER A 100 0.38 -6.28 5.39
C SER A 100 0.29 -7.42 4.37
N ALA A 101 1.39 -7.78 3.71
CA ALA A 101 1.45 -8.97 2.87
C ALA A 101 1.33 -10.27 3.71
N ALA A 102 2.01 -10.34 4.86
CA ALA A 102 2.03 -11.54 5.69
C ALA A 102 0.72 -11.77 6.45
N TYR A 103 0.09 -10.71 6.93
CA TYR A 103 -1.08 -10.80 7.83
C TYR A 103 -2.39 -10.31 7.21
N GLY A 104 -2.38 -9.71 6.02
CA GLY A 104 -3.54 -9.08 5.39
C GLY A 104 -4.74 -10.00 5.12
N LYS A 105 -4.58 -11.33 5.22
CA LYS A 105 -5.71 -12.29 5.19
C LYS A 105 -6.45 -12.41 6.52
N ARG A 106 -5.90 -11.86 7.61
CA ARG A 106 -6.44 -11.97 8.98
C ARG A 106 -6.57 -10.62 9.67
N VAL A 107 -5.84 -9.62 9.20
CA VAL A 107 -5.75 -8.26 9.74
C VAL A 107 -6.05 -7.28 8.62
N ALA A 108 -6.94 -6.33 8.86
CA ALA A 108 -7.13 -5.20 7.96
C ALA A 108 -6.02 -4.17 8.19
N PHE A 109 -5.44 -3.65 7.12
CA PHE A 109 -4.50 -2.54 7.19
C PHE A 109 -5.12 -1.32 6.53
N LEU A 110 -4.91 -0.15 7.12
CA LEU A 110 -5.34 1.16 6.60
C LEU A 110 -4.22 2.18 6.79
N GLY A 111 -4.21 3.22 5.96
CA GLY A 111 -3.42 4.42 6.17
C GLY A 111 -4.29 5.63 6.50
N VAL A 112 -3.70 6.62 7.16
CA VAL A 112 -4.23 7.98 7.29
C VAL A 112 -3.10 8.92 6.91
N ASP A 113 -3.28 9.62 5.81
CA ASP A 113 -2.34 10.62 5.30
C ASP A 113 -2.66 11.97 5.93
N LYS A 114 -1.87 12.34 6.92
CA LYS A 114 -2.15 13.46 7.83
C LYS A 114 -1.35 14.70 7.46
N GLN A 115 -2.06 15.83 7.28
CA GLN A 115 -1.43 17.14 6.99
C GLN A 115 -0.46 17.10 5.79
N ASP A 116 -0.88 16.46 4.73
CA ASP A 116 -0.11 16.37 3.49
C ASP A 116 -0.91 16.96 2.32
N SER A 117 -0.23 17.17 1.20
CA SER A 117 -0.90 17.49 -0.05
C SER A 117 -1.23 16.20 -0.81
N GLU A 118 -2.40 16.16 -1.42
CA GLU A 118 -2.86 15.01 -2.21
C GLU A 118 -1.83 14.60 -3.28
N ALA A 119 -1.20 15.59 -3.94
CA ALA A 119 -0.21 15.34 -4.97
C ALA A 119 1.03 14.63 -4.43
N HIS A 120 1.56 15.08 -3.29
CA HIS A 120 2.72 14.46 -2.65
C HIS A 120 2.40 13.09 -2.07
N ALA A 121 1.23 12.94 -1.43
CA ALA A 121 0.77 11.66 -0.91
C ALA A 121 0.63 10.61 -2.03
N ARG A 122 0.01 10.96 -3.16
CA ARG A 122 -0.13 10.08 -4.32
C ARG A 122 1.22 9.72 -4.95
N ALA A 123 2.14 10.70 -5.07
CA ALA A 123 3.48 10.44 -5.57
C ALA A 123 4.24 9.48 -4.66
N PHE A 124 4.15 9.65 -3.35
CA PHE A 124 4.77 8.75 -2.38
C PHE A 124 4.19 7.33 -2.45
N LEU A 125 2.87 7.18 -2.46
CA LEU A 125 2.23 5.87 -2.62
C LEU A 125 2.56 5.21 -3.97
N GLY A 126 2.84 6.00 -5.02
CA GLY A 126 3.32 5.50 -6.30
C GLY A 126 4.72 4.90 -6.24
N SER A 127 5.60 5.47 -5.38
CA SER A 127 6.98 4.98 -5.17
C SER A 127 7.04 3.83 -4.16
N ASP A 128 6.20 3.89 -3.13
CA ASP A 128 6.20 2.97 -2.00
C ASP A 128 4.80 2.32 -1.83
N PRO A 129 4.37 1.47 -2.78
CA PRO A 129 3.01 0.96 -2.82
C PRO A 129 2.69 0.04 -1.64
N VAL A 130 1.45 0.15 -1.14
CA VAL A 130 0.90 -0.69 -0.07
C VAL A 130 -0.39 -1.39 -0.51
N PRO A 131 -0.72 -2.60 -0.01
CA PRO A 131 -1.89 -3.36 -0.46
C PRO A 131 -3.19 -2.91 0.22
N TYR A 132 -3.25 -1.69 0.71
CA TYR A 132 -4.41 -1.12 1.40
C TYR A 132 -4.58 0.37 1.06
N PRO A 133 -5.78 0.94 1.24
CA PRO A 133 -6.02 2.36 1.03
C PRO A 133 -5.56 3.21 2.20
N SER A 134 -5.28 4.48 1.93
CA SER A 134 -5.12 5.53 2.93
C SER A 134 -6.27 6.54 2.83
N TYR A 135 -6.67 7.13 3.96
CA TYR A 135 -7.59 8.26 4.01
C TYR A 135 -6.82 9.57 4.05
N SER A 136 -7.22 10.53 3.23
CA SER A 136 -6.71 11.90 3.29
C SER A 136 -7.24 12.62 4.54
N ASP A 137 -6.35 13.20 5.33
CA ASP A 137 -6.67 13.89 6.58
C ASP A 137 -5.93 15.23 6.70
N PRO A 138 -6.15 16.16 5.74
CA PRO A 138 -5.43 17.43 5.71
C PRO A 138 -5.72 18.30 6.93
N ASN A 139 -6.90 18.17 7.51
CA ASN A 139 -7.36 18.95 8.67
C ASN A 139 -7.17 18.24 10.01
N GLN A 140 -6.61 17.03 10.03
CA GLN A 140 -6.45 16.21 11.22
C GLN A 140 -7.77 15.79 11.91
N ASP A 141 -8.87 15.67 11.15
CA ASP A 141 -10.16 15.26 11.71
C ASP A 141 -10.13 13.81 12.16
N ILE A 142 -9.56 12.92 11.33
CA ILE A 142 -9.32 11.53 11.70
C ILE A 142 -8.30 11.44 12.83
N GLY A 143 -7.18 12.16 12.72
CA GLY A 143 -6.15 12.19 13.74
C GLY A 143 -6.72 12.55 15.12
N ARG A 144 -7.56 13.59 15.20
CA ARG A 144 -8.24 13.99 16.45
C ARG A 144 -9.20 12.91 16.96
N ALA A 145 -9.98 12.30 16.06
CA ALA A 145 -10.95 11.26 16.44
C ALA A 145 -10.30 10.03 17.08
N ILE A 146 -9.08 9.69 16.68
CA ILE A 146 -8.35 8.52 17.21
C ILE A 146 -7.30 8.87 18.28
N GLY A 147 -7.15 10.15 18.62
CA GLY A 147 -6.16 10.62 19.60
C GLY A 147 -4.74 10.81 19.05
N ALA A 148 -4.53 10.66 17.75
CA ALA A 148 -3.25 10.89 17.05
C ALA A 148 -3.05 12.39 16.78
N THR A 149 -2.97 13.19 17.84
CA THR A 149 -2.96 14.66 17.77
C THR A 149 -1.56 15.28 17.67
N GLY A 150 -0.53 14.48 17.88
CA GLY A 150 0.87 14.89 17.77
C GLY A 150 1.39 14.92 16.33
N GLY A 151 2.69 14.64 16.17
CA GLY A 151 3.33 14.46 14.86
C GLY A 151 2.95 13.16 14.18
N VAL A 152 3.73 12.78 13.18
CA VAL A 152 3.67 11.48 12.49
C VAL A 152 5.05 10.85 12.54
N PRO A 153 5.17 9.50 12.49
CA PRO A 153 4.11 8.51 12.39
C PRO A 153 3.43 8.20 13.72
N ASP A 154 2.18 7.73 13.64
CA ASP A 154 1.50 7.04 14.74
C ASP A 154 0.90 5.72 14.19
N THR A 155 0.70 4.73 15.07
CA THR A 155 0.04 3.48 14.66
C THR A 155 -1.08 3.14 15.64
N ALA A 156 -2.31 3.06 15.13
CA ALA A 156 -3.48 2.70 15.91
C ALA A 156 -3.88 1.24 15.66
N PHE A 157 -4.26 0.54 16.73
CA PHE A 157 -4.67 -0.86 16.72
C PHE A 157 -6.10 -0.97 17.20
N TYR A 158 -6.93 -1.64 16.42
CA TYR A 158 -8.32 -1.91 16.76
C TYR A 158 -8.54 -3.42 16.90
N ASP A 159 -9.35 -3.78 17.87
CA ASP A 159 -9.80 -5.15 18.04
C ASP A 159 -10.86 -5.55 16.99
N ARG A 160 -11.33 -6.80 17.06
CA ARG A 160 -12.35 -7.33 16.14
C ARG A 160 -13.73 -6.66 16.30
N ALA A 161 -13.98 -6.00 17.42
CA ALA A 161 -15.20 -5.24 17.64
C ALA A 161 -15.13 -3.82 17.03
N GLY A 162 -13.96 -3.43 16.51
CA GLY A 162 -13.71 -2.08 16.00
C GLY A 162 -13.42 -1.06 17.10
N LYS A 163 -13.02 -1.51 18.29
CA LYS A 163 -12.60 -0.65 19.40
C LYS A 163 -11.10 -0.41 19.31
N LEU A 164 -10.69 0.87 19.42
CA LEU A 164 -9.28 1.24 19.56
C LEU A 164 -8.75 0.65 20.88
N VAL A 165 -7.75 -0.23 20.80
CA VAL A 165 -7.14 -0.91 21.96
C VAL A 165 -5.75 -0.40 22.27
N TYR A 166 -5.05 0.17 21.29
CA TYR A 166 -3.72 0.75 21.50
C TYR A 166 -3.42 1.81 20.44
N LEU A 167 -2.78 2.89 20.86
CA LEU A 167 -2.22 3.92 19.98
C LEU A 167 -0.75 4.10 20.33
N LYS A 168 0.13 3.67 19.43
CA LYS A 168 1.56 3.95 19.49
C LYS A 168 1.81 5.31 18.86
N MET A 169 2.18 6.28 19.68
CA MET A 169 2.60 7.60 19.20
C MET A 169 4.10 7.62 18.89
N GLY A 170 4.46 8.29 17.81
CA GLY A 170 5.83 8.40 17.31
C GLY A 170 6.38 7.13 16.65
N PRO A 171 7.58 7.22 16.07
CA PRO A 171 8.15 6.17 15.26
C PRO A 171 8.54 4.92 16.06
N TYR A 172 8.54 3.79 15.36
CA TYR A 172 9.22 2.58 15.83
C TYR A 172 10.72 2.70 15.58
N ALA A 173 11.52 2.47 16.62
CA ALA A 173 12.98 2.50 16.48
C ALA A 173 13.50 1.31 15.67
N LYS A 174 12.80 0.18 15.74
CA LYS A 174 13.18 -1.06 15.04
C LYS A 174 11.97 -1.73 14.37
N PRO A 175 12.14 -2.33 13.18
CA PRO A 175 11.07 -3.10 12.52
C PRO A 175 10.48 -4.24 13.38
N ALA A 176 11.27 -4.80 14.29
CA ALA A 176 10.83 -5.85 15.20
C ALA A 176 9.76 -5.38 16.20
N GLU A 177 9.83 -4.12 16.63
CA GLU A 177 8.85 -3.54 17.57
C GLU A 177 7.46 -3.41 16.91
N LEU A 178 7.39 -2.86 15.69
CA LEU A 178 6.13 -2.80 14.93
C LEU A 178 5.56 -4.21 14.71
N ARG A 179 6.40 -5.19 14.39
CA ARG A 179 5.97 -6.58 14.24
C ARG A 179 5.42 -7.15 15.55
N ALA A 180 6.08 -6.88 16.67
CA ALA A 180 5.63 -7.32 17.99
C ALA A 180 4.27 -6.73 18.34
N ASP A 181 4.07 -5.43 18.11
CA ASP A 181 2.79 -4.75 18.34
C ASP A 181 1.66 -5.28 17.45
N VAL A 182 1.92 -5.55 16.16
CA VAL A 182 0.93 -6.19 15.29
C VAL A 182 0.55 -7.57 15.81
N ARG A 183 1.51 -8.37 16.27
CA ARG A 183 1.23 -9.68 16.86
C ARG A 183 0.42 -9.57 18.15
N ARG A 184 0.82 -8.67 19.03
CA ARG A 184 0.20 -8.47 20.33
C ARG A 184 -1.21 -7.89 20.22
N TYR A 185 -1.37 -6.74 19.57
CA TYR A 185 -2.63 -5.98 19.60
C TYR A 185 -3.61 -6.38 18.50
N ALA A 186 -3.12 -6.80 17.34
CA ALA A 186 -4.00 -7.21 16.24
C ALA A 186 -4.25 -8.73 16.22
N LEU A 187 -3.24 -9.56 16.51
CA LEU A 187 -3.39 -11.00 16.45
C LEU A 187 -3.70 -11.65 17.81
N GLY A 188 -3.52 -10.92 18.92
CA GLY A 188 -3.69 -11.45 20.28
C GLY A 188 -2.64 -12.50 20.64
N GLU A 189 -1.47 -12.45 20.00
CA GLU A 189 -0.36 -13.36 20.28
C GLU A 189 0.48 -12.77 21.40
N GLU A 190 0.48 -13.39 22.57
CA GLU A 190 1.40 -13.03 23.66
C GLU A 190 2.84 -13.36 23.26
N GLU A 191 3.79 -12.50 23.66
CA GLU A 191 5.21 -12.85 23.55
C GLU A 191 5.47 -14.09 24.40
N ARG A 192 5.83 -15.20 23.73
CA ARG A 192 6.42 -16.32 24.46
C ARG A 192 7.76 -15.84 25.00
N SER A 193 7.85 -15.69 26.31
CA SER A 193 9.12 -15.56 27.03
C SER A 193 9.92 -16.85 26.76
N GLU A 194 10.97 -16.74 25.93
CA GLU A 194 12.02 -17.74 25.84
C GLU A 194 12.96 -17.61 27.04
#